data_025324409d92c865907d0637bc3186cc
#
_entry.id   025324409d92c865907d0637bc3186cc
#
_cell.length_a   1.000
_cell.length_b   1.000
_cell.length_c   1.000
_cell.angle_alpha   90.00
_cell.angle_beta   90.00
_cell.angle_gamma   90.00
#
_symmetry.space_group_name_H-M   'P 1'
#
loop_
_entity.id
_entity.type
_entity.pdbx_description
1 polymer ?
#
loop_
_entity_poly.entity_id
_entity_poly.type
_entity_poly.pdbx_seq_one_letter_code
_entity_poly.pdbx_strand_id
1 'polypeptide(L)'
;LPKWWINLFYLTIIFAVAYLFWFGGLGGISGYSGWSSKQEHAAKKAVEDAKLEKTFAPFAGQAIDVLARDPKALALGRSIFSNTCATCHGSAGQGAVGYPNLTDDIWQWGGSPDRILETILDGREGVMPPWGEVLTGMGGPEAVNYVIAYVRTLSNPEAMQGDFLAAQGKKLYEGVCVACHGIDGKGNQDIGAPDLTDDYWMYGSSRDSLYQTIVHGRHGVMPAHRELLGETRARLVAAYVWSLSHNAARTGSQPSQQ
;
A
#
# COMPACT_ATOMS: atom_id res chain seq x y z
N LEU A 1 -24.20 23.38 51.72
CA LEU A 1 -22.91 23.31 51.00
C LEU A 1 -21.88 24.20 51.69
N PRO A 2 -20.61 23.78 51.84
CA PRO A 2 -19.56 24.61 52.45
C PRO A 2 -19.33 25.91 51.68
N LYS A 3 -19.12 27.03 52.38
CA LYS A 3 -18.94 28.36 51.75
C LYS A 3 -17.78 28.40 50.74
N TRP A 4 -16.69 27.66 51.02
CA TRP A 4 -15.55 27.60 50.14
C TRP A 4 -15.92 26.98 48.78
N TRP A 5 -16.81 25.97 48.77
CA TRP A 5 -17.28 25.34 47.53
C TRP A 5 -18.10 26.28 46.66
N ILE A 6 -19.01 27.04 47.28
CA ILE A 6 -19.83 28.06 46.57
C ILE A 6 -18.94 29.16 45.99
N ASN A 7 -17.94 29.63 46.76
CA ASN A 7 -17.00 30.63 46.31
C ASN A 7 -16.15 30.13 45.14
N LEU A 8 -15.68 28.86 45.19
CA LEU A 8 -14.96 28.24 44.07
C LEU A 8 -15.82 28.16 42.81
N PHE A 9 -17.09 27.80 42.94
CA PHE A 9 -18.04 27.75 41.84
C PHE A 9 -18.19 29.12 41.18
N TYR A 10 -18.41 30.19 41.91
CA TYR A 10 -18.47 31.53 41.35
C TYR A 10 -17.16 31.99 40.69
N LEU A 11 -16.03 31.64 41.28
CA LEU A 11 -14.71 31.92 40.69
C LEU A 11 -14.54 31.23 39.36
N THR A 12 -14.99 29.97 39.19
CA THR A 12 -14.92 29.27 37.92
C THR A 12 -15.83 29.90 36.84
N ILE A 13 -17.00 30.42 37.23
CA ILE A 13 -17.88 31.15 36.29
C ILE A 13 -17.20 32.46 35.85
N ILE A 14 -16.66 33.23 36.78
CA ILE A 14 -15.97 34.50 36.46
C ILE A 14 -14.78 34.21 35.53
N PHE A 15 -14.00 33.18 35.87
CA PHE A 15 -12.88 32.74 35.04
C PHE A 15 -13.35 32.34 33.61
N ALA A 16 -14.42 31.55 33.50
CA ALA A 16 -14.96 31.13 32.21
C ALA A 16 -15.39 32.32 31.34
N VAL A 17 -16.07 33.29 31.92
CA VAL A 17 -16.47 34.52 31.22
C VAL A 17 -15.25 35.32 30.76
N ALA A 18 -14.27 35.54 31.65
CA ALA A 18 -13.03 36.23 31.32
C ALA A 18 -12.23 35.49 30.23
N TYR A 19 -12.17 34.15 30.31
CA TYR A 19 -11.49 33.31 29.31
C TYR A 19 -12.16 33.41 27.94
N LEU A 20 -13.50 33.31 27.89
CA LEU A 20 -14.25 33.41 26.64
C LEU A 20 -14.13 34.81 26.02
N PHE A 21 -14.11 35.86 26.84
CA PHE A 21 -13.86 37.23 26.36
C PHE A 21 -12.45 37.38 25.79
N TRP A 22 -11.44 36.82 26.45
CA TRP A 22 -10.04 36.95 26.04
C TRP A 22 -9.69 36.10 24.82
N PHE A 23 -10.05 34.81 24.84
CA PHE A 23 -9.68 33.88 23.79
C PHE A 23 -10.77 33.65 22.71
N GLY A 24 -11.98 34.07 22.96
CA GLY A 24 -13.11 33.69 22.13
C GLY A 24 -13.53 32.23 22.38
N GLY A 25 -14.51 31.72 21.66
CA GLY A 25 -14.89 30.32 21.81
C GLY A 25 -16.38 30.05 21.60
N LEU A 26 -17.14 31.10 21.33
CA LEU A 26 -18.56 30.98 20.97
C LEU A 26 -18.71 31.16 19.46
N GLY A 27 -18.64 30.03 18.72
CA GLY A 27 -19.18 29.95 17.37
C GLY A 27 -18.69 30.98 16.34
N GLY A 28 -17.39 31.32 16.35
CA GLY A 28 -16.82 32.22 15.35
C GLY A 28 -16.57 33.67 15.81
N ILE A 29 -16.83 33.97 17.08
CA ILE A 29 -16.48 35.26 17.67
C ILE A 29 -15.01 35.20 18.09
N SER A 30 -14.17 36.03 17.47
CA SER A 30 -12.77 36.21 17.87
C SER A 30 -12.70 36.88 19.24
N GLY A 31 -11.86 36.32 20.15
CA GLY A 31 -11.60 36.95 21.45
C GLY A 31 -10.77 38.22 21.30
N TYR A 32 -10.70 39.02 22.41
CA TYR A 32 -9.93 40.26 22.48
C TYR A 32 -8.42 40.04 22.16
N SER A 33 -7.88 38.89 22.51
CA SER A 33 -6.47 38.53 22.22
C SER A 33 -6.16 38.34 20.72
N GLY A 34 -7.19 38.18 19.88
CA GLY A 34 -6.99 37.79 18.47
C GLY A 34 -6.37 36.40 18.27
N TRP A 35 -6.20 35.62 19.36
CA TRP A 35 -5.61 34.29 19.28
C TRP A 35 -6.55 33.30 18.60
N SER A 36 -5.98 32.41 17.80
CA SER A 36 -6.70 31.32 17.17
C SER A 36 -5.82 30.07 17.18
N SER A 37 -6.38 28.96 17.64
CA SER A 37 -5.71 27.66 17.61
C SER A 37 -5.27 27.24 16.19
N LYS A 38 -6.04 27.64 15.18
CA LYS A 38 -5.69 27.46 13.76
C LYS A 38 -4.41 28.22 13.38
N GLN A 39 -4.30 29.48 13.78
CA GLN A 39 -3.13 30.31 13.47
C GLN A 39 -1.89 29.82 14.21
N GLU A 40 -2.02 29.46 15.49
CA GLU A 40 -0.91 28.90 16.26
C GLU A 40 -0.45 27.56 15.69
N HIS A 41 -1.39 26.67 15.34
CA HIS A 41 -1.05 25.41 14.68
C HIS A 41 -0.36 25.64 13.35
N ALA A 42 -0.88 26.55 12.50
CA ALA A 42 -0.26 26.87 11.21
C ALA A 42 1.16 27.45 11.39
N ALA A 43 1.37 28.34 12.36
CA ALA A 43 2.69 28.88 12.64
C ALA A 43 3.68 27.81 13.14
N LYS A 44 3.27 26.97 14.08
CA LYS A 44 4.09 25.84 14.55
C LYS A 44 4.41 24.87 13.41
N LYS A 45 3.40 24.53 12.61
CA LYS A 45 3.58 23.66 11.45
C LYS A 45 4.59 24.26 10.46
N ALA A 46 4.50 25.54 10.13
CA ALA A 46 5.44 26.18 9.21
C ALA A 46 6.89 26.12 9.70
N VAL A 47 7.12 26.26 11.02
CA VAL A 47 8.46 26.13 11.61
C VAL A 47 8.98 24.71 11.50
N GLU A 48 8.14 23.69 11.78
CA GLU A 48 8.54 22.30 11.65
C GLU A 48 8.73 21.88 10.19
N ASP A 49 7.86 22.34 9.28
CA ASP A 49 8.02 22.11 7.84
C ASP A 49 9.35 22.71 7.32
N ALA A 50 9.74 23.89 7.79
CA ALA A 50 11.02 24.50 7.42
C ALA A 50 12.25 23.74 7.96
N LYS A 51 12.14 23.12 9.14
CA LYS A 51 13.20 22.24 9.67
C LYS A 51 13.31 20.95 8.86
N LEU A 52 12.16 20.34 8.55
CA LEU A 52 12.09 19.14 7.73
C LEU A 52 12.66 19.40 6.34
N GLU A 53 12.32 20.52 5.71
CA GLU A 53 12.85 20.91 4.41
C GLU A 53 14.39 20.95 4.40
N LYS A 54 15.00 21.57 5.41
CA LYS A 54 16.47 21.57 5.54
C LYS A 54 17.07 20.17 5.63
N THR A 55 16.35 19.23 6.26
CA THR A 55 16.79 17.83 6.40
C THR A 55 16.73 17.09 5.07
N PHE A 56 15.70 17.38 4.26
CA PHE A 56 15.46 16.66 3.01
C PHE A 56 16.08 17.35 1.77
N ALA A 57 16.32 18.65 1.82
CA ALA A 57 16.89 19.42 0.70
C ALA A 57 18.16 18.80 0.08
N PRO A 58 19.11 18.24 0.85
CA PRO A 58 20.31 17.60 0.27
C PRO A 58 20.01 16.44 -0.67
N PHE A 59 18.83 15.81 -0.54
CA PHE A 59 18.43 14.64 -1.32
C PHE A 59 17.47 14.97 -2.48
N ALA A 60 17.07 16.24 -2.58
CA ALA A 60 16.13 16.68 -3.61
C ALA A 60 16.70 16.45 -5.02
N GLY A 61 15.88 15.87 -5.91
CA GLY A 61 16.24 15.63 -7.31
C GLY A 61 17.29 14.54 -7.54
N GLN A 62 17.83 13.90 -6.49
CA GLN A 62 18.78 12.79 -6.66
C GLN A 62 18.08 11.54 -7.21
N ALA A 63 18.82 10.76 -8.02
CA ALA A 63 18.35 9.50 -8.55
C ALA A 63 18.18 8.46 -7.44
N ILE A 64 17.18 7.61 -7.56
CA ILE A 64 16.80 6.65 -6.51
C ILE A 64 17.90 5.61 -6.26
N ASP A 65 18.59 5.18 -7.31
CA ASP A 65 19.71 4.25 -7.22
C ASP A 65 20.93 4.85 -6.49
N VAL A 66 21.11 6.18 -6.57
CA VAL A 66 22.12 6.91 -5.80
C VAL A 66 21.71 7.00 -4.33
N LEU A 67 20.44 7.38 -4.05
CA LEU A 67 19.89 7.43 -2.71
C LEU A 67 19.92 6.05 -2.02
N ALA A 68 19.70 4.98 -2.76
CA ALA A 68 19.74 3.61 -2.24
C ALA A 68 21.14 3.13 -1.82
N ARG A 69 22.17 3.92 -2.10
CA ARG A 69 23.56 3.67 -1.65
C ARG A 69 23.99 4.61 -0.51
N ASP A 70 23.19 5.64 -0.22
CA ASP A 70 23.48 6.59 0.86
C ASP A 70 22.84 6.11 2.17
N PRO A 71 23.64 5.77 3.21
CA PRO A 71 23.10 5.31 4.49
C PRO A 71 22.17 6.30 5.19
N LYS A 72 22.38 7.62 4.99
CA LYS A 72 21.53 8.66 5.56
C LYS A 72 20.18 8.72 4.85
N ALA A 73 20.20 8.65 3.50
CA ALA A 73 18.98 8.57 2.71
C ALA A 73 18.14 7.35 3.07
N LEU A 74 18.79 6.17 3.18
CA LEU A 74 18.13 4.92 3.59
C LEU A 74 17.55 4.99 5.01
N ALA A 75 18.26 5.61 5.97
CA ALA A 75 17.76 5.78 7.33
C ALA A 75 16.50 6.68 7.36
N LEU A 76 16.49 7.76 6.58
CA LEU A 76 15.33 8.64 6.44
C LEU A 76 14.18 7.91 5.73
N GLY A 77 14.46 7.22 4.63
CA GLY A 77 13.47 6.43 3.89
C GLY A 77 12.82 5.36 4.78
N ARG A 78 13.63 4.63 5.56
CA ARG A 78 13.15 3.66 6.55
C ARG A 78 12.25 4.30 7.62
N SER A 79 12.64 5.48 8.13
CA SER A 79 11.84 6.19 9.13
C SER A 79 10.47 6.58 8.56
N ILE A 80 10.42 7.10 7.34
CA ILE A 80 9.17 7.45 6.66
C ILE A 80 8.34 6.19 6.41
N PHE A 81 8.95 5.12 5.91
CA PHE A 81 8.31 3.83 5.67
C PHE A 81 7.64 3.29 6.93
N SER A 82 8.37 3.29 8.05
CA SER A 82 7.87 2.78 9.33
C SER A 82 6.64 3.55 9.85
N ASN A 83 6.55 4.84 9.55
CA ASN A 83 5.46 5.69 10.02
C ASN A 83 4.26 5.73 9.05
N THR A 84 4.46 5.42 7.77
CA THR A 84 3.43 5.63 6.75
C THR A 84 3.04 4.33 6.04
N CYS A 85 3.98 3.44 5.77
CA CYS A 85 3.79 2.28 4.89
C CYS A 85 3.67 0.96 5.65
N ALA A 86 4.34 0.86 6.81
CA ALA A 86 4.46 -0.38 7.59
C ALA A 86 3.11 -0.95 8.07
N THR A 87 2.08 -0.11 8.22
CA THR A 87 0.74 -0.56 8.63
C THR A 87 0.16 -1.60 7.66
N CYS A 88 0.42 -1.45 6.36
CA CYS A 88 -0.05 -2.36 5.33
C CYS A 88 1.04 -3.36 4.91
N HIS A 89 2.28 -2.87 4.69
CA HIS A 89 3.36 -3.69 4.15
C HIS A 89 4.20 -4.43 5.21
N GLY A 90 3.87 -4.29 6.49
CA GLY A 90 4.66 -4.87 7.59
C GLY A 90 5.91 -4.04 7.90
N SER A 91 6.42 -4.16 9.13
CA SER A 91 7.55 -3.35 9.64
C SER A 91 8.87 -3.59 8.91
N ALA A 92 9.04 -4.79 8.33
CA ALA A 92 10.20 -5.15 7.49
C ALA A 92 9.86 -5.19 5.98
N GLY A 93 8.63 -4.84 5.58
CA GLY A 93 8.21 -4.81 4.18
C GLY A 93 7.76 -6.15 3.62
N GLN A 94 7.60 -7.18 4.45
CA GLN A 94 7.26 -8.54 4.01
C GLN A 94 5.79 -8.74 3.60
N GLY A 95 4.99 -7.69 3.68
CA GLY A 95 3.59 -7.73 3.30
C GLY A 95 2.69 -8.52 4.26
N ALA A 96 1.48 -8.76 3.81
CA ALA A 96 0.46 -9.61 4.43
C ALA A 96 -0.54 -10.04 3.36
N VAL A 97 -1.51 -10.88 3.72
CA VAL A 97 -2.58 -11.26 2.78
C VAL A 97 -3.28 -10.01 2.24
N GLY A 98 -3.25 -9.81 0.92
CA GLY A 98 -3.78 -8.63 0.24
C GLY A 98 -2.85 -7.42 0.17
N TYR A 99 -1.65 -7.50 0.76
CA TYR A 99 -0.62 -6.46 0.69
C TYR A 99 0.70 -7.06 0.19
N PRO A 100 1.30 -6.51 -0.88
CA PRO A 100 2.50 -7.10 -1.48
C PRO A 100 3.70 -7.11 -0.55
N ASN A 101 4.49 -8.17 -0.65
CA ASN A 101 5.83 -8.25 -0.12
C ASN A 101 6.74 -7.33 -0.93
N LEU A 102 7.52 -6.50 -0.27
CA LEU A 102 8.44 -5.54 -0.89
C LEU A 102 9.91 -5.98 -0.73
N THR A 103 10.14 -7.18 -0.18
CA THR A 103 11.48 -7.73 0.08
C THR A 103 11.91 -8.79 -0.94
N ASP A 104 10.97 -9.27 -1.76
CA ASP A 104 11.23 -10.18 -2.87
C ASP A 104 11.45 -9.40 -4.19
N ASP A 105 11.66 -10.12 -5.28
CA ASP A 105 11.85 -9.58 -6.63
C ASP A 105 10.58 -9.66 -7.50
N ILE A 106 9.43 -9.97 -6.89
CA ILE A 106 8.14 -10.11 -7.58
C ILE A 106 7.35 -8.81 -7.51
N TRP A 107 7.22 -8.14 -8.64
CA TRP A 107 6.64 -6.80 -8.75
C TRP A 107 5.43 -6.79 -9.68
N GLN A 108 4.23 -6.75 -9.11
CA GLN A 108 2.97 -6.73 -9.86
C GLN A 108 2.80 -5.47 -10.75
N TRP A 109 3.37 -4.33 -10.34
CA TRP A 109 3.30 -3.04 -11.05
C TRP A 109 4.65 -2.58 -11.60
N GLY A 110 5.64 -3.46 -11.60
CA GLY A 110 7.01 -3.17 -11.97
C GLY A 110 7.89 -2.68 -10.83
N GLY A 111 9.11 -3.21 -10.77
CA GLY A 111 10.09 -3.01 -9.69
C GLY A 111 11.21 -2.03 -10.03
N SER A 112 11.14 -1.30 -11.16
CA SER A 112 12.13 -0.27 -11.44
C SER A 112 12.00 0.90 -10.44
N PRO A 113 13.10 1.62 -10.12
CA PRO A 113 13.06 2.77 -9.21
C PRO A 113 11.97 3.78 -9.55
N ASP A 114 11.79 4.09 -10.82
CA ASP A 114 10.80 5.07 -11.28
C ASP A 114 9.36 4.54 -11.13
N ARG A 115 9.13 3.24 -11.38
CA ARG A 115 7.80 2.62 -11.18
C ARG A 115 7.44 2.53 -9.70
N ILE A 116 8.40 2.27 -8.82
CA ILE A 116 8.19 2.30 -7.37
C ILE A 116 7.84 3.73 -6.92
N LEU A 117 8.56 4.75 -7.41
CA LEU A 117 8.27 6.15 -7.12
C LEU A 117 6.87 6.55 -7.60
N GLU A 118 6.52 6.22 -8.84
CA GLU A 118 5.20 6.47 -9.42
C GLU A 118 4.11 5.81 -8.57
N THR A 119 4.32 4.55 -8.15
CA THR A 119 3.39 3.82 -7.29
C THR A 119 3.19 4.51 -5.94
N ILE A 120 4.24 5.06 -5.34
CA ILE A 120 4.14 5.80 -4.07
C ILE A 120 3.43 7.14 -4.27
N LEU A 121 3.78 7.88 -5.32
CA LEU A 121 3.22 9.21 -5.56
C LEU A 121 1.75 9.17 -5.96
N ASP A 122 1.41 8.32 -6.90
CA ASP A 122 0.12 8.34 -7.59
C ASP A 122 -0.83 7.23 -7.13
N GLY A 123 -0.31 6.30 -6.32
CA GLY A 123 -1.06 5.13 -5.87
C GLY A 123 -1.25 4.10 -6.98
N ARG A 124 -1.96 3.02 -6.67
CA ARG A 124 -2.37 1.99 -7.63
C ARG A 124 -3.76 1.48 -7.29
N GLU A 125 -4.49 1.15 -8.32
CA GLU A 125 -5.80 0.49 -8.20
C GLU A 125 -5.82 -0.70 -9.15
N GLY A 126 -5.97 -1.90 -8.59
CA GLY A 126 -6.04 -3.15 -9.33
C GLY A 126 -7.40 -3.80 -9.13
N VAL A 127 -8.06 -4.16 -10.23
CA VAL A 127 -9.37 -4.81 -10.19
C VAL A 127 -9.32 -6.10 -11.00
N MET A 128 -9.60 -7.22 -10.36
CA MET A 128 -9.97 -8.48 -11.01
C MET A 128 -11.49 -8.64 -10.88
N PRO A 129 -12.25 -8.57 -11.96
CA PRO A 129 -13.71 -8.71 -11.93
C PRO A 129 -14.13 -10.10 -11.45
N PRO A 130 -15.38 -10.25 -10.94
CA PRO A 130 -15.95 -11.56 -10.63
C PRO A 130 -16.27 -12.33 -11.90
N TRP A 131 -15.78 -13.57 -12.02
CA TRP A 131 -15.96 -14.42 -13.21
C TRP A 131 -16.82 -15.64 -12.95
N GLY A 132 -17.34 -15.86 -11.74
CA GLY A 132 -18.07 -17.06 -11.36
C GLY A 132 -19.26 -17.38 -12.26
N GLU A 133 -20.14 -16.38 -12.50
CA GLU A 133 -21.34 -16.55 -13.33
C GLU A 133 -20.98 -16.77 -14.82
N VAL A 134 -20.01 -16.01 -15.33
CA VAL A 134 -19.56 -16.13 -16.74
C VAL A 134 -18.98 -17.52 -16.98
N LEU A 135 -18.08 -17.99 -16.13
CA LEU A 135 -17.48 -19.31 -16.26
C LEU A 135 -18.52 -20.43 -16.15
N THR A 136 -19.46 -20.29 -15.20
CA THR A 136 -20.56 -21.28 -15.06
C THR A 136 -21.42 -21.32 -16.32
N GLY A 137 -21.70 -20.18 -16.93
CA GLY A 137 -22.42 -20.10 -18.20
C GLY A 137 -21.67 -20.74 -19.39
N MET A 138 -20.34 -20.70 -19.38
CA MET A 138 -19.49 -21.27 -20.45
C MET A 138 -19.24 -22.78 -20.31
N GLY A 139 -19.01 -23.25 -19.09
CA GLY A 139 -18.52 -24.62 -18.85
C GLY A 139 -19.27 -25.40 -17.78
N GLY A 140 -20.43 -24.91 -17.32
CA GLY A 140 -21.24 -25.54 -16.29
C GLY A 140 -20.76 -25.32 -14.85
N PRO A 141 -21.38 -25.98 -13.88
CA PRO A 141 -21.13 -25.72 -12.44
C PRO A 141 -19.67 -25.93 -12.00
N GLU A 142 -18.94 -26.81 -12.68
CA GLU A 142 -17.55 -27.15 -12.36
C GLU A 142 -16.52 -26.25 -13.06
N ALA A 143 -16.94 -25.31 -13.90
CA ALA A 143 -16.05 -24.48 -14.72
C ALA A 143 -14.99 -23.73 -13.91
N VAL A 144 -15.36 -23.17 -12.77
CA VAL A 144 -14.42 -22.49 -11.86
C VAL A 144 -13.35 -23.46 -11.36
N ASN A 145 -13.74 -24.69 -11.00
CA ASN A 145 -12.80 -25.72 -10.55
C ASN A 145 -11.84 -26.16 -11.67
N TYR A 146 -12.32 -26.20 -12.91
CA TYR A 146 -11.47 -26.45 -14.07
C TYR A 146 -10.42 -25.36 -14.27
N VAL A 147 -10.83 -24.07 -14.17
CA VAL A 147 -9.88 -22.94 -14.27
C VAL A 147 -8.87 -22.98 -13.13
N ILE A 148 -9.29 -23.27 -11.89
CA ILE A 148 -8.38 -23.41 -10.74
C ILE A 148 -7.36 -24.51 -10.99
N ALA A 149 -7.82 -25.68 -11.49
CA ALA A 149 -6.92 -26.79 -11.81
C ALA A 149 -5.86 -26.35 -12.83
N TYR A 150 -6.26 -25.65 -13.91
CA TYR A 150 -5.33 -25.15 -14.90
C TYR A 150 -4.36 -24.10 -14.36
N VAL A 151 -4.87 -23.08 -13.66
CA VAL A 151 -4.03 -21.99 -13.11
C VAL A 151 -2.93 -22.54 -12.19
N ARG A 152 -3.25 -23.56 -11.39
CA ARG A 152 -2.25 -24.23 -10.52
C ARG A 152 -1.19 -25.02 -11.29
N THR A 153 -1.41 -25.33 -12.57
CA THR A 153 -0.38 -25.97 -13.41
C THR A 153 0.56 -24.95 -14.08
N LEU A 154 0.23 -23.66 -14.05
CA LEU A 154 1.07 -22.65 -14.69
C LEU A 154 2.43 -22.50 -14.01
N SER A 155 2.48 -22.62 -12.68
CA SER A 155 3.74 -22.67 -11.91
C SER A 155 4.40 -24.07 -11.92
N ASN A 156 3.65 -25.13 -12.29
CA ASN A 156 4.16 -26.50 -12.40
C ASN A 156 3.59 -27.18 -13.67
N PRO A 157 4.17 -26.92 -14.86
CA PRO A 157 3.66 -27.43 -16.13
C PRO A 157 3.60 -28.97 -16.25
N GLU A 158 4.44 -29.68 -15.50
CA GLU A 158 4.43 -31.15 -15.49
C GLU A 158 3.14 -31.71 -14.87
N ALA A 159 2.53 -30.98 -13.91
CA ALA A 159 1.26 -31.35 -13.30
C ALA A 159 0.08 -31.33 -14.27
N MET A 160 0.22 -30.71 -15.44
CA MET A 160 -0.83 -30.69 -16.47
C MET A 160 -0.92 -32.01 -17.26
N GLN A 161 0.13 -32.82 -17.25
CA GLN A 161 0.16 -34.06 -18.05
C GLN A 161 -0.87 -35.09 -17.52
N GLY A 162 -1.90 -35.34 -18.35
CA GLY A 162 -2.96 -36.25 -18.02
C GLY A 162 -4.07 -35.72 -17.11
N ASP A 163 -4.00 -34.46 -16.68
CA ASP A 163 -5.07 -33.81 -15.88
C ASP A 163 -6.21 -33.33 -16.78
N PHE A 164 -7.29 -34.07 -16.79
CA PHE A 164 -8.51 -33.75 -17.55
C PHE A 164 -9.11 -32.41 -17.09
N LEU A 165 -9.10 -32.09 -15.80
CA LEU A 165 -9.67 -30.86 -15.26
C LEU A 165 -8.88 -29.64 -15.75
N ALA A 166 -7.54 -29.73 -15.68
CA ALA A 166 -6.65 -28.68 -16.18
C ALA A 166 -6.81 -28.45 -17.70
N ALA A 167 -6.99 -29.54 -18.46
CA ALA A 167 -7.22 -29.44 -19.92
C ALA A 167 -8.55 -28.71 -20.26
N GLN A 168 -9.62 -28.92 -19.48
CA GLN A 168 -10.87 -28.17 -19.63
C GLN A 168 -10.67 -26.70 -19.14
N GLY A 169 -9.96 -26.51 -18.03
CA GLY A 169 -9.65 -25.19 -17.48
C GLY A 169 -8.87 -24.31 -18.44
N LYS A 170 -7.92 -24.89 -19.19
CA LYS A 170 -7.15 -24.19 -20.21
C LYS A 170 -8.04 -23.51 -21.24
N LYS A 171 -9.06 -24.21 -21.76
CA LYS A 171 -9.99 -23.67 -22.76
C LYS A 171 -10.80 -22.48 -22.21
N LEU A 172 -11.22 -22.55 -20.95
CA LEU A 172 -11.95 -21.49 -20.27
C LEU A 172 -11.05 -20.30 -19.98
N TYR A 173 -9.81 -20.56 -19.54
CA TYR A 173 -8.78 -19.53 -19.32
C TYR A 173 -8.49 -18.75 -20.61
N GLU A 174 -8.29 -19.44 -21.72
CA GLU A 174 -8.06 -18.85 -23.03
C GLU A 174 -9.26 -17.99 -23.52
N GLY A 175 -10.46 -18.29 -23.02
CA GLY A 175 -11.67 -17.55 -23.37
C GLY A 175 -11.82 -16.20 -22.68
N VAL A 176 -11.41 -16.07 -21.41
CA VAL A 176 -11.71 -14.88 -20.61
C VAL A 176 -10.55 -14.34 -19.76
N CYS A 177 -9.54 -15.16 -19.42
CA CYS A 177 -8.48 -14.76 -18.51
C CYS A 177 -7.26 -14.13 -19.24
N VAL A 178 -7.02 -14.57 -20.46
CA VAL A 178 -5.87 -14.17 -21.32
C VAL A 178 -5.79 -12.67 -21.52
N ALA A 179 -6.92 -11.97 -21.58
CA ALA A 179 -6.96 -10.53 -21.81
C ALA A 179 -6.13 -9.72 -20.79
N CYS A 180 -6.06 -10.21 -19.54
CA CYS A 180 -5.31 -9.56 -18.48
C CYS A 180 -4.04 -10.35 -18.10
N HIS A 181 -4.14 -11.70 -18.01
CA HIS A 181 -3.05 -12.51 -17.52
C HIS A 181 -2.11 -13.06 -18.60
N GLY A 182 -2.40 -12.81 -19.87
CA GLY A 182 -1.61 -13.34 -20.99
C GLY A 182 -1.88 -14.82 -21.28
N ILE A 183 -1.54 -15.25 -22.50
CA ILE A 183 -1.70 -16.66 -22.93
C ILE A 183 -0.73 -17.59 -22.18
N ASP A 184 0.38 -17.06 -21.74
CA ASP A 184 1.43 -17.75 -20.99
C ASP A 184 1.29 -17.58 -19.46
N GLY A 185 0.28 -16.83 -19.01
CA GLY A 185 0.02 -16.59 -17.59
C GLY A 185 0.96 -15.56 -16.92
N LYS A 186 1.80 -14.85 -17.70
CA LYS A 186 2.80 -13.92 -17.19
C LYS A 186 2.26 -12.61 -16.63
N GLY A 187 0.96 -12.39 -16.74
CA GLY A 187 0.32 -11.18 -16.27
C GLY A 187 0.60 -9.95 -17.15
N ASN A 188 0.30 -8.79 -16.58
CA ASN A 188 0.54 -7.50 -17.24
C ASN A 188 0.78 -6.42 -16.17
N GLN A 189 2.01 -5.95 -16.07
CA GLN A 189 2.41 -4.94 -15.07
C GLN A 189 1.80 -3.56 -15.32
N ASP A 190 1.32 -3.24 -16.50
CA ASP A 190 0.70 -1.94 -16.79
C ASP A 190 -0.72 -1.81 -16.19
N ILE A 191 -1.40 -2.93 -16.00
CA ILE A 191 -2.74 -3.00 -15.40
C ILE A 191 -2.73 -3.70 -14.04
N GLY A 192 -1.55 -4.11 -13.54
CA GLY A 192 -1.41 -4.81 -12.28
C GLY A 192 -2.00 -6.22 -12.27
N ALA A 193 -2.07 -6.88 -13.43
CA ALA A 193 -2.46 -8.30 -13.50
C ALA A 193 -1.24 -9.15 -13.13
N PRO A 194 -1.34 -10.00 -12.07
CA PRO A 194 -0.20 -10.78 -11.58
C PRO A 194 0.26 -11.86 -12.55
N ASP A 195 1.55 -12.19 -12.49
CA ASP A 195 2.11 -13.42 -13.05
C ASP A 195 1.51 -14.63 -12.29
N LEU A 196 0.93 -15.56 -13.02
CA LEU A 196 0.33 -16.77 -12.45
C LEU A 196 1.27 -17.99 -12.57
N THR A 197 2.48 -17.77 -13.05
CA THR A 197 3.48 -18.83 -13.25
C THR A 197 4.56 -18.84 -12.17
N ASP A 198 4.59 -17.84 -11.31
CA ASP A 198 5.48 -17.78 -10.14
C ASP A 198 4.83 -18.44 -8.90
N ASP A 199 5.58 -18.48 -7.80
CA ASP A 199 5.14 -19.06 -6.53
C ASP A 199 4.52 -18.05 -5.58
N TYR A 200 4.36 -16.79 -6.01
CA TYR A 200 3.83 -15.72 -5.17
C TYR A 200 2.31 -15.54 -5.34
N TRP A 201 1.58 -15.70 -4.24
CA TRP A 201 0.12 -15.59 -4.23
C TRP A 201 -0.35 -14.62 -3.14
N MET A 202 -0.58 -13.38 -3.51
CA MET A 202 -0.98 -12.29 -2.59
C MET A 202 -2.20 -12.63 -1.71
N TYR A 203 -3.15 -13.42 -2.23
CA TYR A 203 -4.35 -13.86 -1.51
C TYR A 203 -4.33 -15.35 -1.14
N GLY A 204 -3.19 -16.01 -1.32
CA GLY A 204 -3.00 -17.44 -1.08
C GLY A 204 -3.30 -18.32 -2.29
N SER A 205 -2.60 -19.47 -2.35
CA SER A 205 -2.63 -20.46 -3.45
C SER A 205 -3.60 -21.61 -3.21
N SER A 206 -4.30 -21.65 -2.05
CA SER A 206 -5.26 -22.72 -1.76
C SER A 206 -6.42 -22.70 -2.77
N ARG A 207 -7.03 -23.87 -3.01
CA ARG A 207 -8.20 -23.99 -3.89
C ARG A 207 -9.29 -22.99 -3.47
N ASP A 208 -9.55 -22.85 -2.18
CA ASP A 208 -10.58 -21.96 -1.66
C ASP A 208 -10.23 -20.49 -1.88
N SER A 209 -8.97 -20.11 -1.69
CA SER A 209 -8.50 -18.73 -1.97
C SER A 209 -8.63 -18.38 -3.44
N LEU A 210 -8.26 -19.30 -4.34
CA LEU A 210 -8.42 -19.14 -5.78
C LEU A 210 -9.89 -19.10 -6.19
N TYR A 211 -10.73 -19.95 -5.59
CA TYR A 211 -12.16 -19.93 -5.81
C TYR A 211 -12.77 -18.58 -5.43
N GLN A 212 -12.47 -18.07 -4.24
CA GLN A 212 -12.91 -16.74 -3.80
C GLN A 212 -12.43 -15.64 -4.76
N THR A 213 -11.19 -15.73 -5.21
CA THR A 213 -10.61 -14.73 -6.14
C THR A 213 -11.30 -14.75 -7.49
N ILE A 214 -11.58 -15.92 -8.06
CA ILE A 214 -12.20 -16.05 -9.38
C ILE A 214 -13.70 -15.72 -9.32
N VAL A 215 -14.41 -16.22 -8.31
CA VAL A 215 -15.86 -16.08 -8.21
C VAL A 215 -16.27 -14.67 -7.84
N HIS A 216 -15.59 -14.06 -6.86
CA HIS A 216 -15.99 -12.76 -6.30
C HIS A 216 -15.11 -11.61 -6.78
N GLY A 217 -14.01 -11.91 -7.45
CA GLY A 217 -13.03 -10.91 -7.86
C GLY A 217 -12.18 -10.40 -6.70
N ARG A 218 -11.30 -9.45 -7.02
CA ARG A 218 -10.45 -8.72 -6.07
C ARG A 218 -10.38 -7.26 -6.44
N HIS A 219 -10.33 -6.42 -5.43
CA HIS A 219 -10.12 -4.99 -5.58
C HIS A 219 -9.08 -4.54 -4.57
N GLY A 220 -7.91 -4.16 -5.06
CA GLY A 220 -6.81 -3.67 -4.24
C GLY A 220 -6.54 -2.20 -4.53
N VAL A 221 -6.38 -1.40 -3.48
CA VAL A 221 -6.06 0.03 -3.58
C VAL A 221 -4.84 0.35 -2.73
N MET A 222 -3.81 0.89 -3.34
CA MET A 222 -2.73 1.60 -2.67
C MET A 222 -2.98 3.10 -2.85
N PRO A 223 -3.23 3.87 -1.79
CA PRO A 223 -3.52 5.29 -1.92
C PRO A 223 -2.31 6.09 -2.40
N ALA A 224 -2.57 7.20 -3.10
CA ALA A 224 -1.56 8.17 -3.49
C ALA A 224 -0.99 8.89 -2.26
N HIS A 225 0.33 9.05 -2.20
CA HIS A 225 1.02 9.72 -1.09
C HIS A 225 1.68 11.05 -1.50
N ARG A 226 1.40 11.55 -2.69
CA ARG A 226 1.98 12.79 -3.25
C ARG A 226 1.78 13.99 -2.34
N GLU A 227 0.56 14.22 -1.88
CA GLU A 227 0.25 15.36 -1.00
C GLU A 227 0.86 15.21 0.40
N LEU A 228 0.92 13.98 0.90
CA LEU A 228 1.46 13.70 2.23
C LEU A 228 2.99 13.80 2.28
N LEU A 229 3.67 13.21 1.30
CA LEU A 229 5.12 13.06 1.31
C LEU A 229 5.84 14.16 0.51
N GLY A 230 5.25 14.63 -0.58
CA GLY A 230 5.97 15.38 -1.59
C GLY A 230 7.03 14.51 -2.28
N GLU A 231 7.66 15.04 -3.33
CA GLU A 231 8.54 14.25 -4.20
C GLU A 231 9.81 13.78 -3.49
N THR A 232 10.48 14.66 -2.73
CA THR A 232 11.77 14.31 -2.10
C THR A 232 11.63 13.17 -1.08
N ARG A 233 10.61 13.21 -0.23
CA ARG A 233 10.37 12.15 0.76
C ARG A 233 9.90 10.85 0.09
N ALA A 234 9.09 10.95 -0.96
CA ALA A 234 8.68 9.78 -1.75
C ALA A 234 9.89 9.11 -2.42
N ARG A 235 10.86 9.87 -2.95
CA ARG A 235 12.12 9.33 -3.49
C ARG A 235 12.95 8.61 -2.43
N LEU A 236 13.03 9.14 -1.22
CA LEU A 236 13.73 8.49 -0.10
C LEU A 236 13.06 7.16 0.27
N VAL A 237 11.73 7.12 0.32
CA VAL A 237 10.99 5.87 0.56
C VAL A 237 11.17 4.90 -0.60
N ALA A 238 11.11 5.36 -1.85
CA ALA A 238 11.34 4.53 -3.02
C ALA A 238 12.75 3.91 -3.01
N ALA A 239 13.77 4.68 -2.63
CA ALA A 239 15.13 4.20 -2.47
C ALA A 239 15.25 3.13 -1.38
N TYR A 240 14.59 3.33 -0.25
CA TYR A 240 14.53 2.33 0.81
C TYR A 240 13.82 1.06 0.35
N VAL A 241 12.63 1.16 -0.24
CA VAL A 241 11.85 0.02 -0.76
C VAL A 241 12.65 -0.74 -1.82
N TRP A 242 13.23 -0.04 -2.79
CA TRP A 242 14.09 -0.65 -3.81
C TRP A 242 15.28 -1.39 -3.20
N SER A 243 15.84 -0.86 -2.11
CA SER A 243 16.97 -1.50 -1.42
C SER A 243 16.58 -2.78 -0.69
N LEU A 244 15.31 -2.98 -0.33
CA LEU A 244 14.86 -4.17 0.39
C LEU A 244 15.05 -5.44 -0.44
N SER A 245 14.63 -5.43 -1.72
CA SER A 245 14.79 -6.56 -2.63
C SER A 245 16.23 -6.68 -3.15
N HIS A 246 16.90 -5.56 -3.47
CA HIS A 246 18.23 -5.58 -4.10
C HIS A 246 19.38 -5.81 -3.12
N ASN A 247 19.23 -5.47 -1.83
CA ASN A 247 20.23 -5.79 -0.80
C ASN A 247 20.09 -7.22 -0.27
N ALA A 248 18.88 -7.80 -0.26
CA ALA A 248 18.68 -9.21 0.07
C ALA A 248 19.43 -10.14 -0.91
N ALA A 249 19.45 -9.80 -2.20
CA ALA A 249 20.23 -10.52 -3.21
C ALA A 249 21.76 -10.51 -2.96
N ARG A 250 22.27 -9.47 -2.27
CA ARG A 250 23.71 -9.34 -1.93
C ARG A 250 24.12 -10.09 -0.67
N THR A 251 23.18 -10.40 0.21
CA THR A 251 23.44 -11.06 1.52
C THR A 251 23.10 -12.56 1.53
N GLY A 252 22.56 -13.11 0.43
CA GLY A 252 22.32 -14.55 0.29
C GLY A 252 21.26 -15.15 1.24
N SER A 253 20.46 -14.32 1.90
CA SER A 253 19.40 -14.76 2.80
C SER A 253 18.03 -14.57 2.15
N GLN A 254 17.55 -15.62 1.47
CA GLN A 254 16.11 -15.74 1.20
C GLN A 254 15.40 -16.08 2.52
N PRO A 255 14.35 -15.31 2.93
CA PRO A 255 13.50 -15.75 4.02
C PRO A 255 12.68 -16.95 3.54
N SER A 256 12.78 -18.05 4.28
CA SER A 256 11.93 -19.22 4.11
C SER A 256 10.46 -18.84 4.26
N GLN A 257 9.68 -19.07 3.23
CA GLN A 257 8.22 -18.97 3.27
C GLN A 257 7.68 -20.06 4.19
N GLN A 258 6.94 -19.68 5.21
CA GLN A 258 6.05 -20.58 5.98
C GLN A 258 4.62 -20.35 5.53
#